data_7c9a96fbf2d6e10eb4f706a95e8a6f79
#
_entry.id   7c9a96fbf2d6e10eb4f706a95e8a6f79
#
_cell.length_a   1.000
_cell.length_b   1.000
_cell.length_c   1.000
_cell.angle_alpha   90.00
_cell.angle_beta   90.00
_cell.angle_gamma   90.00
#
_symmetry.space_group_name_H-M   'P 1'
#
loop_
_entity.id
_entity.type
_entity.pdbx_description
1 polymer ?
#
loop_
_entity_poly.entity_id
_entity_poly.type
_entity_poly.pdbx_seq_one_letter_code
_entity_poly.pdbx_strand_id
1 'polypeptide(L)'
;MQIESLKEKMTGLAQTEIVFTSPMQRCRESAQILFPDREKIEIPEWKEMNFGAFEGKNYEQLNGNPQYQAWIDSNGTLPFPEGESRAEFIDRVCAGMENAADYLRNYAQSNMCRDCGSDREVTVPAVVHGGTIMALLSHYGGGDYYDYQVENAGGFTCRILIAGEQIRFVTQERGFR
;
A
#
# COMPACT_ATOMS: atom_id res chain seq x y z
N MET A 1 -22.44 1.99 1.92
CA MET A 1 -21.40 1.76 0.89
C MET A 1 -20.22 1.01 1.50
N GLN A 2 -19.35 0.35 0.71
CA GLN A 2 -18.28 -0.53 1.23
C GLN A 2 -17.36 0.15 2.27
N ILE A 3 -17.00 1.42 2.08
CA ILE A 3 -16.12 2.17 3.01
C ILE A 3 -16.78 2.46 4.35
N GLU A 4 -18.07 2.73 4.40
CA GLU A 4 -18.79 2.97 5.66
C GLU A 4 -18.87 1.70 6.52
N SER A 5 -19.12 0.55 5.88
CA SER A 5 -19.08 -0.75 6.55
C SER A 5 -17.65 -1.08 7.08
N LEU A 6 -16.61 -0.65 6.38
CA LEU A 6 -15.24 -0.81 6.82
C LEU A 6 -14.91 0.06 8.04
N LYS A 7 -15.47 1.26 8.12
CA LYS A 7 -15.26 2.19 9.24
C LYS A 7 -15.59 1.57 10.60
N GLU A 8 -16.69 0.83 10.68
CA GLU A 8 -17.11 0.15 11.90
C GLU A 8 -16.09 -0.94 12.31
N LYS A 9 -15.54 -1.67 11.33
CA LYS A 9 -14.54 -2.72 11.58
C LYS A 9 -13.18 -2.15 11.99
N MET A 10 -12.85 -0.93 11.60
CA MET A 10 -11.58 -0.26 11.89
C MET A 10 -11.60 0.57 13.18
N THR A 11 -12.76 0.71 13.81
CA THR A 11 -12.91 1.45 15.08
C THR A 11 -12.04 0.79 16.17
N GLY A 12 -11.05 1.52 16.67
CA GLY A 12 -10.13 1.05 17.73
C GLY A 12 -8.83 0.39 17.24
N LEU A 13 -8.67 0.13 15.94
CA LEU A 13 -7.46 -0.53 15.42
C LEU A 13 -6.23 0.39 15.34
N ALA A 14 -6.42 1.68 15.22
CA ALA A 14 -5.29 2.59 15.05
C ALA A 14 -5.12 3.51 16.25
N GLN A 15 -3.94 3.50 16.81
CA GLN A 15 -3.56 4.28 18.02
C GLN A 15 -2.82 5.58 17.70
N THR A 16 -2.50 5.83 16.41
CA THR A 16 -1.75 7.01 15.97
C THR A 16 -2.63 8.15 15.52
N GLU A 17 -2.11 9.36 15.59
CA GLU A 17 -2.75 10.58 15.08
C GLU A 17 -2.57 10.75 13.57
N ILE A 18 -1.85 9.85 12.91
CA ILE A 18 -1.54 9.90 11.48
C ILE A 18 -2.14 8.72 10.71
N VAL A 19 -2.31 8.89 9.41
CA VAL A 19 -2.62 7.85 8.43
C VAL A 19 -1.80 8.10 7.16
N PHE A 20 -1.12 7.08 6.67
CA PHE A 20 -0.48 7.16 5.37
C PHE A 20 -1.50 6.98 4.24
N THR A 21 -1.30 7.65 3.13
CA THR A 21 -2.19 7.51 1.97
C THR A 21 -1.45 7.67 0.65
N SER A 22 -1.95 6.98 -0.37
CA SER A 22 -1.64 7.31 -1.75
C SER A 22 -2.13 8.73 -2.07
N PRO A 23 -1.42 9.53 -2.90
CA PRO A 23 -1.85 10.86 -3.30
C PRO A 23 -3.04 10.86 -4.27
N MET A 24 -3.50 9.69 -4.72
CA MET A 24 -4.66 9.63 -5.63
C MET A 24 -5.96 9.95 -4.90
N GLN A 25 -6.85 10.68 -5.58
CA GLN A 25 -8.09 11.23 -5.00
C GLN A 25 -8.90 10.17 -4.27
N ARG A 26 -9.10 8.99 -4.86
CA ARG A 26 -9.87 7.90 -4.24
C ARG A 26 -9.30 7.42 -2.89
N CYS A 27 -7.97 7.42 -2.73
CA CYS A 27 -7.34 7.07 -1.47
C CYS A 27 -7.46 8.19 -0.44
N ARG A 28 -7.26 9.45 -0.84
CA ARG A 28 -7.44 10.62 0.03
C ARG A 28 -8.87 10.72 0.56
N GLU A 29 -9.87 10.57 -0.32
CA GLU A 29 -11.29 10.58 0.07
C GLU A 29 -11.60 9.42 1.03
N SER A 30 -11.10 8.21 0.73
CA SER A 30 -11.26 7.05 1.61
C SER A 30 -10.60 7.27 2.97
N ALA A 31 -9.38 7.82 3.00
CA ALA A 31 -8.67 8.14 4.23
C ALA A 31 -9.43 9.21 5.05
N GLN A 32 -10.02 10.20 4.39
CA GLN A 32 -10.83 11.22 5.06
C GLN A 32 -12.10 10.65 5.70
N ILE A 33 -12.74 9.68 5.05
CA ILE A 33 -13.95 9.02 5.57
C ILE A 33 -13.60 8.07 6.72
N LEU A 34 -12.56 7.27 6.57
CA LEU A 34 -12.16 6.26 7.56
C LEU A 34 -11.50 6.89 8.81
N PHE A 35 -10.72 7.94 8.61
CA PHE A 35 -9.87 8.57 9.64
C PHE A 35 -10.02 10.10 9.60
N PRO A 36 -11.22 10.67 9.85
CA PRO A 36 -11.51 12.09 9.67
C PRO A 36 -10.58 13.00 10.50
N ASP A 37 -10.28 12.61 11.72
CA ASP A 37 -9.55 13.42 12.71
C ASP A 37 -8.04 13.19 12.70
N ARG A 38 -7.51 12.41 11.75
CA ARG A 38 -6.08 12.09 11.66
C ARG A 38 -5.39 12.91 10.60
N GLU A 39 -4.14 13.22 10.82
CA GLU A 39 -3.27 13.82 9.81
C GLU A 39 -3.02 12.81 8.67
N LYS A 40 -3.18 13.26 7.42
CA LYS A 40 -2.97 12.43 6.23
C LYS A 40 -1.59 12.72 5.67
N ILE A 41 -0.71 11.73 5.75
CA ILE A 41 0.64 11.79 5.20
C ILE A 41 0.61 11.11 3.83
N GLU A 42 0.72 11.92 2.78
CA GLU A 42 0.76 11.39 1.42
C GLU A 42 2.15 10.85 1.08
N ILE A 43 2.19 9.64 0.55
CA ILE A 43 3.41 9.01 0.02
C ILE A 43 3.29 9.02 -1.51
N PRO A 44 4.01 9.91 -2.20
CA PRO A 44 3.89 10.09 -3.65
C PRO A 44 4.18 8.81 -4.45
N GLU A 45 5.10 7.99 -3.96
CA GLU A 45 5.53 6.74 -4.56
C GLU A 45 4.43 5.65 -4.49
N TRP A 46 3.41 5.82 -3.67
CA TRP A 46 2.29 4.88 -3.54
C TRP A 46 1.12 5.15 -4.49
N LYS A 47 1.34 5.92 -5.57
CA LYS A 47 0.39 5.96 -6.68
C LYS A 47 0.17 4.55 -7.23
N GLU A 48 -1.05 4.29 -7.77
CA GLU A 48 -1.34 3.06 -8.50
C GLU A 48 -0.37 2.88 -9.68
N MET A 49 -0.20 1.66 -10.12
CA MET A 49 0.57 1.33 -11.30
C MET A 49 0.10 2.16 -12.51
N ASN A 50 1.05 2.65 -13.29
CA ASN A 50 0.77 3.30 -14.55
C ASN A 50 0.51 2.23 -15.62
N PHE A 51 -0.76 2.04 -15.96
CA PHE A 51 -1.17 1.08 -16.99
C PHE A 51 -0.95 1.60 -18.42
N GLY A 52 -0.43 2.82 -18.59
CA GLY A 52 -0.10 3.41 -19.88
C GLY A 52 -1.25 3.39 -20.88
N ALA A 53 -1.03 2.83 -22.07
CA ALA A 53 -2.05 2.73 -23.11
C ALA A 53 -3.26 1.87 -22.73
N PHE A 54 -3.20 1.12 -21.63
CA PHE A 54 -4.32 0.29 -21.14
C PHE A 54 -5.12 0.96 -20.03
N GLU A 55 -4.74 2.17 -19.62
CA GLU A 55 -5.44 2.92 -18.56
C GLU A 55 -6.94 3.07 -18.87
N GLY A 56 -7.77 2.76 -17.85
CA GLY A 56 -9.23 2.87 -17.95
C GLY A 56 -9.91 1.83 -18.85
N LYS A 57 -9.19 0.87 -19.41
CA LYS A 57 -9.74 -0.19 -20.27
C LYS A 57 -9.95 -1.47 -19.48
N ASN A 58 -11.04 -2.18 -19.76
CA ASN A 58 -11.29 -3.51 -19.21
C ASN A 58 -10.79 -4.60 -20.18
N TYR A 59 -10.81 -5.86 -19.72
CA TYR A 59 -10.34 -7.01 -20.50
C TYR A 59 -11.10 -7.20 -21.83
N GLU A 60 -12.37 -6.86 -21.89
CA GLU A 60 -13.18 -6.97 -23.13
C GLU A 60 -12.71 -5.99 -24.17
N GLN A 61 -12.37 -4.78 -23.78
CA GLN A 61 -11.84 -3.72 -24.65
C GLN A 61 -10.41 -4.01 -25.11
N LEU A 62 -9.65 -4.78 -24.35
CA LEU A 62 -8.28 -5.18 -24.65
C LEU A 62 -8.21 -6.53 -25.40
N ASN A 63 -9.31 -7.27 -25.46
CA ASN A 63 -9.37 -8.55 -26.15
C ASN A 63 -9.01 -8.40 -27.64
N GLY A 64 -8.09 -9.25 -28.11
CA GLY A 64 -7.56 -9.18 -29.47
C GLY A 64 -6.43 -8.15 -29.67
N ASN A 65 -6.05 -7.40 -28.65
CA ASN A 65 -4.87 -6.52 -28.70
C ASN A 65 -3.59 -7.36 -28.54
N PRO A 66 -2.66 -7.37 -29.54
CA PRO A 66 -1.46 -8.19 -29.47
C PRO A 66 -0.53 -7.84 -28.29
N GLN A 67 -0.45 -6.56 -27.91
CA GLN A 67 0.38 -6.12 -26.78
C GLN A 67 -0.21 -6.57 -25.45
N TYR A 68 -1.54 -6.58 -25.32
CA TYR A 68 -2.22 -7.10 -24.15
C TYR A 68 -2.04 -8.63 -24.05
N GLN A 69 -2.14 -9.36 -25.18
CA GLN A 69 -1.87 -10.79 -25.18
C GLN A 69 -0.42 -11.10 -24.76
N ALA A 70 0.56 -10.38 -25.30
CA ALA A 70 1.97 -10.54 -24.93
C ALA A 70 2.19 -10.26 -23.42
N TRP A 71 1.51 -9.25 -22.87
CA TRP A 71 1.55 -8.97 -21.44
C TRP A 71 0.97 -10.12 -20.61
N ILE A 72 -0.16 -10.70 -21.01
CA ILE A 72 -0.74 -11.89 -20.35
C ILE A 72 0.23 -13.07 -20.43
N ASP A 73 0.76 -13.37 -21.61
CA ASP A 73 1.66 -14.50 -21.84
C ASP A 73 2.95 -14.39 -21.03
N SER A 74 3.37 -13.16 -20.71
CA SER A 74 4.49 -12.87 -19.81
C SER A 74 4.16 -13.03 -18.33
N ASN A 75 2.94 -13.40 -17.97
CA ASN A 75 2.43 -13.36 -16.60
C ASN A 75 2.57 -11.96 -15.95
N GLY A 76 2.34 -10.90 -16.72
CA GLY A 76 2.40 -9.52 -16.26
C GLY A 76 3.80 -9.00 -15.92
N THR A 77 4.86 -9.63 -16.47
CA THR A 77 6.25 -9.18 -16.26
C THR A 77 6.69 -8.14 -17.28
N LEU A 78 6.11 -8.13 -18.47
CA LEU A 78 6.37 -7.09 -19.46
C LEU A 78 5.81 -5.73 -18.98
N PRO A 79 6.44 -4.60 -19.35
CA PRO A 79 5.87 -3.29 -19.10
C PRO A 79 4.56 -3.11 -19.88
N PHE A 80 3.65 -2.31 -19.34
CA PHE A 80 2.53 -1.82 -20.10
C PHE A 80 3.04 -0.88 -21.22
N PRO A 81 2.44 -0.89 -22.42
CA PRO A 81 2.78 0.08 -23.45
C PRO A 81 2.62 1.51 -22.91
N GLU A 82 3.68 2.31 -22.96
CA GLU A 82 3.73 3.68 -22.39
C GLU A 82 3.47 3.75 -20.86
N GLY A 83 3.61 2.64 -20.16
CA GLY A 83 3.37 2.51 -18.71
C GLY A 83 4.53 1.87 -17.97
N GLU A 84 4.28 1.43 -16.76
CA GLU A 84 5.27 0.78 -15.90
C GLU A 84 5.34 -0.73 -16.13
N SER A 85 6.50 -1.31 -15.93
CA SER A 85 6.66 -2.74 -15.64
C SER A 85 6.33 -3.01 -14.17
N ARG A 86 6.05 -4.28 -13.86
CA ARG A 86 5.84 -4.72 -12.47
C ARG A 86 7.09 -4.48 -11.60
N ALA A 87 8.29 -4.65 -12.16
CA ALA A 87 9.53 -4.40 -11.43
C ALA A 87 9.68 -2.92 -11.06
N GLU A 88 9.54 -2.01 -12.02
CA GLU A 88 9.61 -0.56 -11.78
C GLU A 88 8.56 -0.10 -10.76
N PHE A 89 7.35 -0.66 -10.83
CA PHE A 89 6.30 -0.37 -9.86
C PHE A 89 6.68 -0.82 -8.46
N ILE A 90 7.18 -2.05 -8.29
CA ILE A 90 7.63 -2.58 -6.99
C ILE A 90 8.75 -1.72 -6.42
N ASP A 91 9.76 -1.39 -7.23
CA ASP A 91 10.90 -0.57 -6.79
C ASP A 91 10.43 0.82 -6.30
N ARG A 92 9.54 1.46 -7.04
CA ARG A 92 8.95 2.75 -6.67
C ARG A 92 8.14 2.65 -5.36
N VAL A 93 7.32 1.64 -5.22
CA VAL A 93 6.50 1.43 -4.01
C VAL A 93 7.37 1.13 -2.80
N CYS A 94 8.47 0.39 -2.96
CA CYS A 94 9.43 0.12 -1.90
C CYS A 94 10.16 1.39 -1.46
N ALA A 95 10.56 2.27 -2.39
CA ALA A 95 11.11 3.58 -2.04
C ALA A 95 10.11 4.40 -1.21
N GLY A 96 8.81 4.32 -1.52
CA GLY A 96 7.75 4.91 -0.70
C GLY A 96 7.65 4.31 0.70
N MET A 97 7.94 3.01 0.86
CA MET A 97 7.99 2.38 2.19
C MET A 97 9.17 2.89 3.02
N GLU A 98 10.31 3.13 2.40
CA GLU A 98 11.46 3.75 3.07
C GLU A 98 11.13 5.16 3.54
N ASN A 99 10.49 5.98 2.70
CA ASN A 99 10.01 7.32 3.08
C ASN A 99 9.03 7.28 4.25
N ALA A 100 8.09 6.33 4.25
CA ALA A 100 7.15 6.14 5.36
C ALA A 100 7.87 5.70 6.64
N ALA A 101 8.88 4.84 6.55
CA ALA A 101 9.70 4.42 7.67
C ALA A 101 10.51 5.57 8.26
N ASP A 102 11.09 6.43 7.42
CA ASP A 102 11.80 7.64 7.86
C ASP A 102 10.86 8.62 8.58
N TYR A 103 9.66 8.80 8.04
CA TYR A 103 8.64 9.59 8.73
C TYR A 103 8.33 9.04 10.13
N LEU A 104 8.13 7.71 10.24
CA LEU A 104 7.85 7.06 11.54
C LEU A 104 9.00 7.17 12.52
N ARG A 105 10.25 7.10 12.07
CA ARG A 105 11.44 7.33 12.92
C ARG A 105 11.43 8.74 13.51
N ASN A 106 11.19 9.75 12.69
CA ASN A 106 11.13 11.14 13.11
C ASN A 106 9.91 11.40 14.01
N TYR A 107 8.76 10.85 13.68
CA TYR A 107 7.54 10.94 14.47
C TYR A 107 7.73 10.34 15.87
N ALA A 108 8.34 9.15 15.93
CA ALA A 108 8.66 8.50 17.20
C ALA A 108 9.60 9.36 18.05
N GLN A 109 10.66 9.94 17.47
CA GLN A 109 11.60 10.81 18.20
C GLN A 109 10.93 12.07 18.74
N SER A 110 9.98 12.66 18.02
CA SER A 110 9.31 13.91 18.39
C SER A 110 8.20 13.72 19.42
N ASN A 111 7.50 12.59 19.39
CA ASN A 111 6.31 12.33 20.20
C ASN A 111 6.52 11.29 21.32
N MET A 112 7.74 10.78 21.50
CA MET A 112 8.05 9.80 22.52
C MET A 112 8.53 10.48 23.80
N CYS A 113 7.91 10.12 24.93
CA CYS A 113 8.45 10.41 26.26
C CYS A 113 9.83 9.73 26.41
N ARG A 114 10.84 10.46 26.91
CA ARG A 114 12.24 9.99 27.06
C ARG A 114 12.41 8.73 27.92
N ASP A 115 11.37 8.34 28.66
CA ASP A 115 11.38 7.20 29.60
C ASP A 115 10.74 5.91 29.06
N CYS A 116 10.30 5.87 27.82
CA CYS A 116 9.74 4.65 27.21
C CYS A 116 10.85 3.88 26.50
N GLY A 117 11.09 2.63 26.92
CA GLY A 117 12.10 1.73 26.31
C GLY A 117 11.92 1.54 24.81
N SER A 118 12.98 1.02 24.17
CA SER A 118 13.16 0.92 22.71
C SER A 118 12.14 0.07 21.94
N ASP A 119 11.32 -0.72 22.62
CA ASP A 119 10.45 -1.71 22.00
C ASP A 119 8.97 -1.31 22.09
N ARG A 120 8.58 -0.29 21.35
CA ARG A 120 7.19 0.15 21.29
C ARG A 120 6.53 -0.23 19.98
N GLU A 121 5.40 -0.93 20.08
CA GLU A 121 4.54 -1.21 18.93
C GLU A 121 3.58 -0.04 18.72
N VAL A 122 3.51 0.44 17.48
CA VAL A 122 2.60 1.52 17.06
C VAL A 122 1.82 1.05 15.85
N THR A 123 0.50 1.10 15.89
CA THR A 123 -0.36 0.74 14.77
C THR A 123 -0.70 1.96 13.94
N VAL A 124 -0.23 1.98 12.70
CA VAL A 124 -0.45 3.07 11.74
C VAL A 124 -1.26 2.56 10.55
N PRO A 125 -2.42 3.15 10.26
CA PRO A 125 -3.17 2.80 9.07
C PRO A 125 -2.54 3.36 7.79
N ALA A 126 -2.70 2.62 6.69
CA ALA A 126 -2.36 3.07 5.35
C ALA A 126 -3.53 2.83 4.39
N VAL A 127 -3.89 3.83 3.61
CA VAL A 127 -4.94 3.75 2.59
C VAL A 127 -4.29 3.83 1.22
N VAL A 128 -4.21 2.68 0.57
CA VAL A 128 -3.45 2.49 -0.66
C VAL A 128 -4.23 1.67 -1.69
N HIS A 129 -3.59 1.29 -2.78
CA HIS A 129 -4.15 0.48 -3.86
C HIS A 129 -3.83 -1.00 -3.68
N GLY A 130 -4.59 -1.87 -4.33
CA GLY A 130 -4.33 -3.31 -4.34
C GLY A 130 -2.93 -3.63 -4.87
N GLY A 131 -2.50 -2.96 -5.94
CA GLY A 131 -1.14 -3.08 -6.47
C GLY A 131 -0.06 -2.73 -5.45
N THR A 132 -0.24 -1.65 -4.70
CA THR A 132 0.69 -1.25 -3.62
C THR A 132 0.80 -2.32 -2.54
N ILE A 133 -0.33 -2.91 -2.13
CA ILE A 133 -0.34 -4.02 -1.15
C ILE A 133 0.44 -5.21 -1.68
N MET A 134 0.15 -5.63 -2.92
CA MET A 134 0.85 -6.74 -3.57
C MET A 134 2.36 -6.49 -3.67
N ALA A 135 2.78 -5.27 -4.06
CA ALA A 135 4.18 -4.90 -4.17
C ALA A 135 4.92 -4.99 -2.83
N LEU A 136 4.38 -4.37 -1.78
CA LEU A 136 5.01 -4.37 -0.46
C LEU A 136 5.10 -5.77 0.15
N LEU A 137 4.00 -6.53 0.07
CA LEU A 137 3.94 -7.83 0.72
C LEU A 137 4.78 -8.88 -0.01
N SER A 138 4.82 -8.87 -1.34
CA SER A 138 5.70 -9.77 -2.09
C SER A 138 7.18 -9.45 -1.88
N HIS A 139 7.55 -8.16 -1.81
CA HIS A 139 8.93 -7.75 -1.64
C HIS A 139 9.47 -8.03 -0.23
N TYR A 140 8.75 -7.59 0.81
CA TYR A 140 9.22 -7.67 2.20
C TYR A 140 8.78 -8.93 2.93
N GLY A 141 7.68 -9.54 2.53
CA GLY A 141 7.09 -10.72 3.16
C GLY A 141 7.41 -12.03 2.45
N GLY A 142 7.89 -11.97 1.20
CA GLY A 142 8.10 -13.14 0.34
C GLY A 142 6.81 -13.65 -0.29
N GLY A 143 6.87 -14.71 -1.12
CA GLY A 143 5.75 -15.22 -1.90
C GLY A 143 5.58 -14.52 -3.25
N ASP A 144 4.59 -14.95 -4.01
CA ASP A 144 4.31 -14.38 -5.31
C ASP A 144 3.48 -13.10 -5.22
N TYR A 145 3.70 -12.19 -6.17
CA TYR A 145 3.01 -10.90 -6.22
C TYR A 145 1.48 -11.04 -6.11
N TYR A 146 0.89 -11.97 -6.84
CA TYR A 146 -0.55 -12.15 -6.88
C TYR A 146 -1.16 -12.90 -5.67
N ASP A 147 -0.33 -13.49 -4.80
CA ASP A 147 -0.80 -14.12 -3.56
C ASP A 147 -1.45 -13.10 -2.62
N TYR A 148 -1.09 -11.83 -2.75
CA TYR A 148 -1.54 -10.73 -1.92
C TYR A 148 -2.67 -9.90 -2.54
N GLN A 149 -3.33 -10.42 -3.56
CA GLN A 149 -4.47 -9.73 -4.16
C GLN A 149 -5.61 -9.58 -3.15
N VAL A 150 -6.20 -8.39 -3.10
CA VAL A 150 -7.33 -8.04 -2.22
C VAL A 150 -8.53 -7.58 -3.03
N GLU A 151 -9.71 -7.80 -2.47
CA GLU A 151 -10.94 -7.19 -2.98
C GLU A 151 -11.00 -5.69 -2.62
N ASN A 152 -11.93 -4.96 -3.25
CA ASN A 152 -12.18 -3.56 -2.90
C ASN A 152 -12.53 -3.43 -1.41
N ALA A 153 -11.90 -2.48 -0.73
CA ALA A 153 -11.98 -2.30 0.71
C ALA A 153 -11.41 -3.45 1.55
N GLY A 154 -10.68 -4.39 0.92
CA GLY A 154 -9.88 -5.39 1.61
C GLY A 154 -8.50 -4.86 2.00
N GLY A 155 -7.79 -5.63 2.82
CA GLY A 155 -6.46 -5.23 3.27
C GLY A 155 -5.75 -6.28 4.10
N PHE A 156 -4.57 -5.90 4.60
CA PHE A 156 -3.74 -6.71 5.48
C PHE A 156 -3.38 -5.93 6.73
N THR A 157 -3.21 -6.65 7.83
CA THR A 157 -2.50 -6.16 9.01
C THR A 157 -1.10 -6.76 9.00
N CYS A 158 -0.09 -5.89 9.09
CA CYS A 158 1.31 -6.30 9.03
C CYS A 158 2.04 -5.80 10.26
N ARG A 159 2.85 -6.66 10.88
CA ARG A 159 3.84 -6.24 11.86
C ARG A 159 5.15 -5.99 11.15
N ILE A 160 5.65 -4.77 11.25
CA ILE A 160 6.85 -4.32 10.56
C ILE A 160 7.87 -3.91 11.62
N LEU A 161 9.10 -4.45 11.51
CA LEU A 161 10.24 -4.00 12.30
C LEU A 161 11.04 -3.01 11.47
N ILE A 162 11.34 -1.86 12.05
CA ILE A 162 12.19 -0.82 11.48
C ILE A 162 13.39 -0.66 12.40
N ALA A 163 14.55 -1.16 11.97
CA ALA A 163 15.80 -1.13 12.73
C ALA A 163 16.92 -0.49 11.91
N GLY A 164 17.27 0.76 12.24
CA GLY A 164 18.16 1.55 11.38
C GLY A 164 17.55 1.72 9.99
N GLU A 165 18.27 1.37 8.94
CA GLU A 165 17.79 1.39 7.56
C GLU A 165 17.05 0.11 7.16
N GLN A 166 17.04 -0.92 8.01
CA GLN A 166 16.40 -2.18 7.70
C GLN A 166 14.90 -2.15 8.00
N ILE A 167 14.12 -2.56 7.01
CA ILE A 167 12.67 -2.77 7.12
C ILE A 167 12.40 -4.26 6.91
N ARG A 168 11.67 -4.86 7.84
CA ARG A 168 11.31 -6.27 7.77
C ARG A 168 9.85 -6.49 8.16
N PHE A 169 9.10 -7.16 7.32
CA PHE A 169 7.75 -7.63 7.64
C PHE A 169 7.86 -8.95 8.39
N VAL A 170 7.36 -8.98 9.62
CA VAL A 170 7.48 -10.16 10.53
C VAL A 170 6.26 -11.04 10.42
N THR A 171 5.08 -10.44 10.41
CA THR A 171 3.80 -11.12 10.25
C THR A 171 2.91 -10.31 9.32
N GLN A 172 2.07 -11.02 8.57
CA GLN A 172 1.08 -10.44 7.69
C GLN A 172 -0.17 -11.29 7.76
N GLU A 173 -1.27 -10.67 8.11
CA GLU A 173 -2.57 -11.32 8.24
C GLU A 173 -3.54 -10.63 7.29
N ARG A 174 -4.27 -11.43 6.52
CA ARG A 174 -5.36 -10.89 5.70
C ARG A 174 -6.44 -10.37 6.65
N GLY A 175 -6.57 -9.07 6.68
CA GLY A 175 -7.48 -8.35 7.61
C GLY A 175 -8.84 -8.14 7.01
N PHE A 176 -9.64 -7.77 6.67
CA PHE A 176 -10.95 -7.36 6.19
C PHE A 176 -11.37 -8.13 4.91
N ARG A 177 -12.46 -8.80 5.00
CA ARG A 177 -13.27 -9.31 3.88
C ARG A 177 -14.62 -8.62 3.89
#